data_03b7bc487a0c4d921329596a0296d263
#
_entry.id   03b7bc487a0c4d921329596a0296d263
#
_cell.length_a   1.000
_cell.length_b   1.000
_cell.length_c   1.000
_cell.angle_alpha   90.00
_cell.angle_beta   90.00
_cell.angle_gamma   90.00
#
_symmetry.space_group_name_H-M   'P 1'
#
loop_
_entity.id
_entity.type
_entity.pdbx_description
1 polymer ?
#
loop_
_entity_poly.entity_id
_entity_poly.type
_entity_poly.pdbx_seq_one_letter_code
_entity_poly.pdbx_strand_id
1 'polypeptide(L)'
;MKKLFLVITGCLAISSLWAQTETPGRKTKKEMRKDRIDAMVKLEEEGVITLRKHTVFGAKLTSDGYGGFIEIGRAQSVNRSLLFQLEITERKHEKEEKQSNSVFGETRPFIYGKINYFYPVKLGVQLQQLLGNKGNKNGVSITGNLGGGLTLGLLRPYLFDDDVDGERKWVGYESADSLYYLDGPAYGGPGFGTGWNKLKVTPGAYIKPAVRFDYGRYNEMVTAIEVGVMGEFYSKKIPQMIYQKQRQFFFSAYVALVFGRRK
;
A
#
# COMPACT_ATOMS: atom_id res chain seq x y z
N MET A 1 15.12 54.82 -65.70
CA MET A 1 14.08 54.42 -64.78
C MET A 1 13.74 52.90 -64.88
N LYS A 2 13.73 52.28 -66.05
CA LYS A 2 13.43 50.85 -66.17
C LYS A 2 14.45 49.89 -65.53
N LYS A 3 15.75 50.23 -65.49
CA LYS A 3 16.81 49.44 -64.85
C LYS A 3 16.82 49.48 -63.32
N LEU A 4 16.32 50.54 -62.72
CA LEU A 4 16.19 50.68 -61.26
C LEU A 4 15.03 49.84 -60.70
N PHE A 5 13.96 49.70 -61.49
CA PHE A 5 12.81 48.87 -61.12
C PHE A 5 13.11 47.39 -61.09
N LEU A 6 14.00 46.91 -61.97
CA LEU A 6 14.39 45.51 -62.09
C LEU A 6 15.29 45.06 -60.94
N VAL A 7 16.11 45.97 -60.38
CA VAL A 7 16.97 45.70 -59.22
C VAL A 7 16.13 45.64 -57.94
N ILE A 8 15.12 46.48 -57.77
CA ILE A 8 14.24 46.47 -56.60
C ILE A 8 13.35 45.25 -56.59
N THR A 9 12.86 44.77 -57.74
CA THR A 9 12.06 43.52 -57.84
C THR A 9 12.90 42.27 -57.56
N GLY A 10 14.18 42.28 -57.95
CA GLY A 10 15.14 41.19 -57.65
C GLY A 10 15.48 41.08 -56.18
N CYS A 11 15.63 42.18 -55.44
CA CYS A 11 15.92 42.21 -54.03
C CYS A 11 14.71 41.75 -53.17
N LEU A 12 13.46 42.03 -53.59
CA LEU A 12 12.25 41.55 -52.92
C LEU A 12 11.98 40.05 -53.10
N ALA A 13 12.45 39.46 -54.22
CA ALA A 13 12.31 38.03 -54.44
C ALA A 13 13.33 37.18 -53.63
N ILE A 14 14.49 37.74 -53.26
CA ILE A 14 15.52 37.05 -52.48
C ILE A 14 15.16 37.06 -50.98
N SER A 15 14.44 38.08 -50.47
CA SER A 15 14.01 38.13 -49.08
C SER A 15 12.89 37.16 -48.73
N SER A 16 12.10 36.71 -49.71
CA SER A 16 11.04 35.69 -49.50
C SER A 16 11.55 34.25 -49.45
N LEU A 17 12.77 33.98 -49.91
CA LEU A 17 13.38 32.62 -49.85
C LEU A 17 14.03 32.29 -48.51
N TRP A 18 14.25 33.27 -47.64
CA TRP A 18 14.81 33.06 -46.29
C TRP A 18 13.75 32.85 -45.20
N ALA A 19 12.46 33.02 -45.53
CA ALA A 19 11.37 32.91 -44.55
C ALA A 19 10.81 31.49 -44.43
N GLN A 20 11.36 30.47 -45.09
CA GLN A 20 10.89 29.08 -45.07
C GLN A 20 11.86 28.08 -44.44
N THR A 21 12.89 28.52 -43.73
CA THR A 21 13.63 27.64 -42.86
C THR A 21 12.86 27.56 -41.54
N GLU A 22 11.85 26.68 -41.48
CA GLU A 22 11.30 26.26 -40.21
C GLU A 22 12.46 25.65 -39.39
N THR A 23 12.98 26.42 -38.47
CA THR A 23 13.79 25.86 -37.39
C THR A 23 12.95 24.79 -36.73
N PRO A 24 13.38 23.52 -36.69
CA PRO A 24 12.60 22.49 -36.00
C PRO A 24 12.37 22.97 -34.59
N GLY A 25 11.13 23.33 -34.30
CA GLY A 25 10.74 23.92 -33.03
C GLY A 25 11.22 22.99 -31.91
N ARG A 26 11.99 23.55 -30.98
CA ARG A 26 12.54 22.80 -29.84
C ARG A 26 11.35 22.17 -29.13
N LYS A 27 11.18 20.84 -29.32
CA LYS A 27 10.07 20.07 -28.74
C LYS A 27 9.93 20.40 -27.26
N THR A 28 8.73 20.68 -26.84
CA THR A 28 8.46 20.99 -25.44
C THR A 28 8.76 19.74 -24.60
N LYS A 29 9.08 19.95 -23.32
CA LYS A 29 9.32 18.83 -22.37
C LYS A 29 8.15 17.83 -22.35
N LYS A 30 6.94 18.32 -22.61
CA LYS A 30 5.71 17.52 -22.69
C LYS A 30 5.65 16.67 -23.97
N GLU A 31 6.05 17.21 -25.09
CA GLU A 31 6.10 16.50 -26.38
C GLU A 31 7.21 15.43 -26.40
N MET A 32 8.41 15.76 -25.92
CA MET A 32 9.49 14.76 -25.77
C MET A 32 9.10 13.59 -24.88
N ARG A 33 8.33 13.89 -23.79
CA ARG A 33 7.81 12.85 -22.90
C ARG A 33 6.76 11.98 -23.60
N LYS A 34 5.90 12.58 -24.41
CA LYS A 34 4.88 11.87 -25.20
C LYS A 34 5.54 10.93 -26.21
N ASP A 35 6.49 11.44 -27.01
CA ASP A 35 7.20 10.64 -28.02
C ASP A 35 7.94 9.45 -27.40
N ARG A 36 8.57 9.66 -26.24
CA ARG A 36 9.23 8.59 -25.47
C ARG A 36 8.24 7.53 -25.01
N ILE A 37 7.07 7.92 -24.54
CA ILE A 37 6.01 6.99 -24.08
C ILE A 37 5.46 6.20 -25.26
N ASP A 38 5.17 6.87 -26.38
CA ASP A 38 4.65 6.21 -27.58
C ASP A 38 5.67 5.21 -28.17
N ALA A 39 6.97 5.53 -28.12
CA ALA A 39 8.04 4.60 -28.50
C ALA A 39 8.14 3.39 -27.54
N MET A 40 7.98 3.60 -26.22
CA MET A 40 8.01 2.50 -25.26
C MET A 40 6.80 1.56 -25.43
N VAL A 41 5.61 2.11 -25.67
CA VAL A 41 4.39 1.31 -25.94
C VAL A 41 4.60 0.43 -27.17
N LYS A 42 5.17 0.97 -28.25
CA LYS A 42 5.46 0.21 -29.45
C LYS A 42 6.46 -0.93 -29.20
N LEU A 43 7.52 -0.69 -28.43
CA LEU A 43 8.48 -1.72 -28.03
C LEU A 43 7.84 -2.81 -27.15
N GLU A 44 6.91 -2.44 -26.25
CA GLU A 44 6.16 -3.42 -25.45
C GLU A 44 5.24 -4.28 -26.33
N GLU A 45 4.61 -3.70 -27.35
CA GLU A 45 3.82 -4.45 -28.34
C GLU A 45 4.68 -5.41 -29.14
N GLU A 46 5.93 -5.05 -29.43
CA GLU A 46 6.94 -5.90 -30.07
C GLU A 46 7.56 -6.96 -29.13
N GLY A 47 7.13 -7.02 -27.87
CA GLY A 47 7.59 -8.00 -26.88
C GLY A 47 8.90 -7.64 -26.16
N VAL A 48 9.38 -6.41 -26.30
CA VAL A 48 10.60 -5.94 -25.63
C VAL A 48 10.27 -5.39 -24.24
N ILE A 49 10.96 -5.87 -23.21
CA ILE A 49 10.80 -5.37 -21.84
C ILE A 49 11.45 -3.99 -21.71
N THR A 50 10.65 -2.93 -21.69
CA THR A 50 11.12 -1.54 -21.60
C THR A 50 11.28 -1.05 -20.17
N LEU A 51 10.41 -1.50 -19.26
CA LEU A 51 10.38 -1.10 -17.85
C LEU A 51 10.63 -2.32 -16.96
N ARG A 52 11.87 -2.45 -16.47
CA ARG A 52 12.33 -3.67 -15.77
C ARG A 52 12.08 -3.64 -14.26
N LYS A 53 12.04 -2.47 -13.66
CA LYS A 53 11.91 -2.31 -12.21
C LYS A 53 10.68 -1.48 -11.89
N HIS A 54 9.97 -1.85 -10.84
CA HIS A 54 8.94 -0.98 -10.29
C HIS A 54 9.03 -0.94 -8.76
N THR A 55 8.69 0.20 -8.22
CA THR A 55 8.57 0.41 -6.79
C THR A 55 7.23 1.05 -6.56
N VAL A 56 6.42 0.42 -5.72
CA VAL A 56 5.09 0.88 -5.37
C VAL A 56 4.91 0.84 -3.85
N PHE A 57 4.06 1.71 -3.36
CA PHE A 57 3.57 1.70 -2.00
C PHE A 57 2.04 1.74 -2.04
N GLY A 58 1.40 1.21 -1.02
CA GLY A 58 -0.05 1.17 -0.97
C GLY A 58 -0.59 1.26 0.44
N ALA A 59 -1.80 1.81 0.53
CA ALA A 59 -2.65 1.74 1.70
C ALA A 59 -3.70 0.65 1.48
N LYS A 60 -3.93 -0.16 2.50
CA LYS A 60 -4.82 -1.32 2.45
C LYS A 60 -5.88 -1.22 3.54
N LEU A 61 -7.13 -1.48 3.16
CA LEU A 61 -8.25 -1.72 4.07
C LEU A 61 -8.61 -3.19 3.97
N THR A 62 -8.66 -3.86 5.09
CA THR A 62 -9.06 -5.26 5.21
C THR A 62 -10.40 -5.36 5.94
N SER A 63 -11.11 -6.47 5.79
CA SER A 63 -12.39 -6.69 6.50
C SER A 63 -12.25 -6.59 8.02
N ASP A 64 -11.06 -6.76 8.55
CA ASP A 64 -10.73 -6.82 9.97
C ASP A 64 -9.65 -5.81 10.41
N GLY A 65 -9.33 -4.81 9.56
CA GLY A 65 -8.33 -3.80 9.92
C GLY A 65 -7.85 -2.93 8.77
N TYR A 66 -6.68 -2.36 8.93
CA TYR A 66 -6.04 -1.51 7.92
C TYR A 66 -4.52 -1.61 8.00
N GLY A 67 -3.86 -1.17 6.96
CA GLY A 67 -2.40 -1.20 6.91
C GLY A 67 -1.80 -0.56 5.68
N GLY A 68 -0.51 -0.78 5.51
CA GLY A 68 0.22 -0.31 4.36
C GLY A 68 1.25 -1.34 3.90
N PHE A 69 1.72 -1.19 2.68
CA PHE A 69 2.74 -2.05 2.13
C PHE A 69 3.65 -1.32 1.14
N ILE A 70 4.83 -1.89 0.96
CA ILE A 70 5.80 -1.48 -0.06
C ILE A 70 6.11 -2.71 -0.90
N GLU A 71 6.13 -2.54 -2.21
CA GLU A 71 6.52 -3.58 -3.17
C GLU A 71 7.67 -3.09 -4.03
N ILE A 72 8.64 -3.96 -4.22
CA ILE A 72 9.75 -3.77 -5.17
C ILE A 72 9.67 -4.92 -6.15
N GLY A 73 9.51 -4.61 -7.44
CA GLY A 73 9.31 -5.60 -8.48
C GLY A 73 10.34 -5.57 -9.58
N ARG A 74 10.50 -6.73 -10.21
CA ARG A 74 11.29 -6.89 -11.42
C ARG A 74 10.49 -7.65 -12.46
N ALA A 75 10.35 -7.07 -13.64
CA ALA A 75 9.75 -7.74 -14.78
C ALA A 75 10.66 -8.90 -15.24
N GLN A 76 10.08 -10.09 -15.35
CA GLN A 76 10.73 -11.28 -15.93
C GLN A 76 10.42 -11.40 -17.41
N SER A 77 9.21 -11.03 -17.81
CA SER A 77 8.76 -10.94 -19.20
C SER A 77 7.76 -9.79 -19.33
N VAL A 78 7.29 -9.52 -20.55
CA VAL A 78 6.26 -8.50 -20.83
C VAL A 78 5.00 -8.75 -20.01
N ASN A 79 4.64 -10.01 -19.77
CA ASN A 79 3.40 -10.40 -19.10
C ASN A 79 3.60 -10.86 -17.65
N ARG A 80 4.85 -11.01 -17.17
CA ARG A 80 5.14 -11.56 -15.84
C ARG A 80 6.14 -10.71 -15.08
N SER A 81 5.80 -10.42 -13.82
CA SER A 81 6.69 -9.72 -12.90
C SER A 81 6.76 -10.45 -11.57
N LEU A 82 7.94 -10.42 -10.96
CA LEU A 82 8.18 -10.88 -9.61
C LEU A 82 8.30 -9.69 -8.69
N LEU A 83 7.51 -9.68 -7.62
CA LEU A 83 7.44 -8.62 -6.64
C LEU A 83 7.88 -9.12 -5.27
N PHE A 84 8.69 -8.34 -4.58
CA PHE A 84 8.98 -8.51 -3.16
C PHE A 84 8.12 -7.52 -2.40
N GLN A 85 7.41 -7.99 -1.40
CA GLN A 85 6.46 -7.19 -0.63
C GLN A 85 6.81 -7.23 0.86
N LEU A 86 6.81 -6.05 1.47
CA LEU A 86 6.77 -5.86 2.93
C LEU A 86 5.44 -5.18 3.25
N GLU A 87 4.66 -5.78 4.13
CA GLU A 87 3.34 -5.29 4.54
C GLU A 87 3.24 -5.25 6.06
N ILE A 88 2.65 -4.20 6.59
CA ILE A 88 2.25 -4.10 8.00
C ILE A 88 0.78 -3.73 8.08
N THR A 89 0.04 -4.45 8.93
CA THR A 89 -1.39 -4.21 9.14
C THR A 89 -1.69 -4.17 10.64
N GLU A 90 -2.68 -3.40 11.03
CA GLU A 90 -3.31 -3.51 12.34
C GLU A 90 -4.60 -4.30 12.17
N ARG A 91 -4.75 -5.38 12.91
CA ARG A 91 -5.95 -6.23 12.88
C ARG A 91 -6.74 -6.05 14.17
N LYS A 92 -8.03 -5.81 14.04
CA LYS A 92 -8.96 -5.67 15.12
C LYS A 92 -9.85 -6.90 15.23
N HIS A 93 -10.27 -7.23 16.42
CA HIS A 93 -11.27 -8.28 16.61
C HIS A 93 -12.67 -7.70 16.35
N GLU A 94 -13.57 -8.49 15.75
CA GLU A 94 -14.93 -8.08 15.39
C GLU A 94 -15.76 -7.57 16.56
N LYS A 95 -15.44 -8.02 17.79
CA LYS A 95 -16.14 -7.66 19.04
C LYS A 95 -15.39 -6.62 19.88
N GLU A 96 -14.47 -5.88 19.28
CA GLU A 96 -13.81 -4.76 19.96
C GLU A 96 -14.74 -3.55 20.01
N GLU A 97 -15.23 -3.23 21.20
CA GLU A 97 -16.02 -2.02 21.46
C GLU A 97 -15.24 -1.07 22.34
N LYS A 98 -15.13 0.18 21.90
CA LYS A 98 -14.53 1.24 22.70
C LYS A 98 -15.58 1.80 23.66
N GLN A 99 -15.24 1.80 24.94
CA GLN A 99 -16.06 2.34 26.01
C GLN A 99 -15.34 3.53 26.63
N SER A 100 -16.11 4.53 27.08
CA SER A 100 -15.61 5.68 27.81
C SER A 100 -16.25 5.69 29.20
N ASN A 101 -15.42 5.79 30.23
CA ASN A 101 -15.91 5.91 31.58
C ASN A 101 -15.89 7.39 31.97
N SER A 102 -17.06 8.03 31.93
CA SER A 102 -17.22 9.44 32.27
C SER A 102 -17.20 9.73 33.77
N VAL A 103 -17.29 8.71 34.62
CA VAL A 103 -17.35 8.87 36.08
C VAL A 103 -16.04 9.44 36.65
N PHE A 104 -14.92 9.15 36.03
CA PHE A 104 -13.59 9.57 36.49
C PHE A 104 -13.01 10.77 35.72
N GLY A 105 -13.80 11.43 34.86
CA GLY A 105 -13.36 12.59 34.09
C GLY A 105 -12.29 12.28 33.03
N GLU A 106 -11.85 11.05 32.91
CA GLU A 106 -10.89 10.60 31.88
C GLU A 106 -11.59 10.36 30.55
N THR A 107 -11.04 10.93 29.51
CA THR A 107 -11.64 10.88 28.16
C THR A 107 -11.04 9.82 27.25
N ARG A 108 -10.02 9.09 27.71
CA ARG A 108 -9.40 8.04 26.88
C ARG A 108 -10.26 6.79 26.84
N PRO A 109 -10.83 6.45 25.67
CA PRO A 109 -11.64 5.25 25.54
C PRO A 109 -10.79 4.00 25.76
N PHE A 110 -11.35 3.01 26.42
CA PHE A 110 -10.74 1.70 26.61
C PHE A 110 -11.59 0.59 25.98
N ILE A 111 -10.98 -0.59 25.78
CA ILE A 111 -11.66 -1.77 25.23
C ILE A 111 -11.65 -2.85 26.29
N TYR A 112 -12.82 -3.13 26.86
CA TYR A 112 -12.96 -4.15 27.89
C TYR A 112 -12.66 -5.55 27.32
N GLY A 113 -11.91 -6.33 28.08
CA GLY A 113 -11.57 -7.70 27.70
C GLY A 113 -10.55 -7.85 26.57
N LYS A 114 -9.90 -6.77 26.13
CA LYS A 114 -8.83 -6.84 25.12
C LYS A 114 -7.51 -7.27 25.75
N ILE A 115 -6.94 -8.37 25.27
CA ILE A 115 -5.66 -8.89 25.76
C ILE A 115 -4.48 -8.24 25.02
N ASN A 116 -4.54 -8.24 23.69
CA ASN A 116 -3.44 -7.73 22.85
C ASN A 116 -3.96 -6.94 21.65
N TYR A 117 -3.20 -5.93 21.25
CA TYR A 117 -3.22 -5.43 19.89
C TYR A 117 -2.49 -6.42 18.98
N PHE A 118 -2.95 -6.59 17.77
CA PHE A 118 -2.37 -7.52 16.82
C PHE A 118 -1.90 -6.82 15.55
N TYR A 119 -0.59 -6.87 15.30
CA TYR A 119 0.07 -6.24 14.16
C TYR A 119 0.80 -7.29 13.31
N PRO A 120 0.16 -7.90 12.32
CA PRO A 120 0.84 -8.75 11.33
C PRO A 120 1.83 -7.96 10.49
N VAL A 121 3.10 -8.36 10.51
CA VAL A 121 4.14 -7.92 9.59
C VAL A 121 4.44 -9.06 8.63
N LYS A 122 4.28 -8.83 7.34
CA LYS A 122 4.38 -9.84 6.29
C LYS A 122 5.54 -9.52 5.35
N LEU A 123 6.35 -10.52 5.09
CA LEU A 123 7.41 -10.48 4.10
C LEU A 123 7.20 -11.63 3.11
N GLY A 124 7.13 -11.33 1.84
CA GLY A 124 6.88 -12.37 0.85
C GLY A 124 7.14 -11.95 -0.57
N VAL A 125 6.85 -12.89 -1.43
CA VAL A 125 7.01 -12.79 -2.87
C VAL A 125 5.64 -12.89 -3.54
N GLN A 126 5.43 -12.09 -4.56
CA GLN A 126 4.19 -12.07 -5.32
C GLN A 126 4.51 -12.21 -6.82
N LEU A 127 3.86 -13.16 -7.44
CA LEU A 127 3.84 -13.32 -8.88
C LEU A 127 2.72 -12.46 -9.45
N GLN A 128 3.06 -11.59 -10.38
CA GLN A 128 2.11 -10.77 -11.11
C GLN A 128 2.06 -11.23 -12.56
N GLN A 129 0.85 -11.52 -13.04
CA GLN A 129 0.56 -11.92 -14.42
C GLN A 129 -0.37 -10.88 -15.05
N LEU A 130 0.03 -10.34 -16.21
CA LEU A 130 -0.84 -9.48 -17.02
C LEU A 130 -1.97 -10.32 -17.63
N LEU A 131 -3.22 -9.95 -17.35
CA LEU A 131 -4.43 -10.60 -17.88
C LEU A 131 -5.03 -9.78 -19.03
N GLY A 132 -4.96 -8.46 -18.94
CA GLY A 132 -5.45 -7.56 -19.96
C GLY A 132 -4.64 -6.28 -20.02
N ASN A 133 -4.21 -5.89 -21.21
CA ASN A 133 -3.46 -4.66 -21.43
C ASN A 133 -4.39 -3.49 -21.75
N LYS A 134 -3.90 -2.26 -21.58
CA LYS A 134 -4.62 -1.04 -21.94
C LYS A 134 -4.73 -0.91 -23.45
N GLY A 135 -5.95 -0.81 -23.98
CA GLY A 135 -6.16 -0.51 -25.39
C GLY A 135 -5.87 0.95 -25.78
N ASN A 136 -5.85 1.85 -24.81
CA ASN A 136 -5.54 3.27 -25.00
C ASN A 136 -5.06 3.92 -23.69
N LYS A 137 -4.66 5.21 -23.75
CA LYS A 137 -4.15 5.96 -22.58
C LYS A 137 -5.14 6.10 -21.41
N ASN A 138 -6.43 5.94 -21.66
CA ASN A 138 -7.50 5.99 -20.65
C ASN A 138 -7.98 4.58 -20.28
N GLY A 139 -7.38 3.55 -20.85
CA GLY A 139 -7.71 2.16 -20.55
C GLY A 139 -7.22 1.71 -19.19
N VAL A 140 -7.72 0.57 -18.73
CA VAL A 140 -7.31 -0.09 -17.49
C VAL A 140 -6.52 -1.34 -17.84
N SER A 141 -5.36 -1.51 -17.22
CA SER A 141 -4.63 -2.77 -17.27
C SER A 141 -5.04 -3.66 -16.12
N ILE A 142 -5.33 -4.91 -16.40
CA ILE A 142 -5.76 -5.89 -15.41
C ILE A 142 -4.64 -6.90 -15.19
N THR A 143 -4.22 -7.05 -13.95
CA THR A 143 -3.20 -8.03 -13.57
C THR A 143 -3.72 -8.94 -12.46
N GLY A 144 -3.46 -10.25 -12.61
CA GLY A 144 -3.65 -11.22 -11.56
C GLY A 144 -2.39 -11.32 -10.70
N ASN A 145 -2.55 -11.29 -9.40
CA ASN A 145 -1.48 -11.33 -8.42
C ASN A 145 -1.65 -12.54 -7.50
N LEU A 146 -0.59 -13.31 -7.33
CA LEU A 146 -0.56 -14.39 -6.34
C LEU A 146 0.65 -14.19 -5.45
N GLY A 147 0.41 -13.79 -4.22
CA GLY A 147 1.44 -13.56 -3.22
C GLY A 147 1.45 -14.61 -2.13
N GLY A 148 2.60 -14.79 -1.49
CA GLY A 148 2.76 -15.65 -0.32
C GLY A 148 4.12 -15.43 0.34
N GLY A 149 4.22 -15.84 1.59
CA GLY A 149 5.44 -15.69 2.35
C GLY A 149 5.26 -15.92 3.84
N LEU A 150 6.19 -15.35 4.60
CA LEU A 150 6.19 -15.42 6.05
C LEU A 150 5.43 -14.25 6.66
N THR A 151 4.79 -14.48 7.78
CA THR A 151 4.19 -13.44 8.60
C THR A 151 4.69 -13.53 10.03
N LEU A 152 4.92 -12.38 10.64
CA LEU A 152 5.24 -12.25 12.06
C LEU A 152 4.10 -11.51 12.73
N GLY A 153 3.33 -12.23 13.50
CA GLY A 153 2.25 -11.65 14.32
C GLY A 153 2.84 -10.98 15.55
N LEU A 154 2.89 -9.66 15.56
CA LEU A 154 3.34 -8.89 16.70
C LEU A 154 2.15 -8.64 17.63
N LEU A 155 2.22 -9.17 18.84
CA LEU A 155 1.21 -9.01 19.88
C LEU A 155 1.73 -8.00 20.90
N ARG A 156 1.09 -6.83 20.94
CA ARG A 156 1.38 -5.79 21.92
C ARG A 156 0.34 -5.89 23.03
N PRO A 157 0.74 -6.16 24.29
CA PRO A 157 -0.18 -6.25 25.41
C PRO A 157 -1.05 -4.99 25.54
N TYR A 158 -2.33 -5.19 25.74
CA TYR A 158 -3.27 -4.12 26.07
C TYR A 158 -3.19 -3.86 27.56
N LEU A 159 -2.67 -2.69 27.91
CA LEU A 159 -2.52 -2.27 29.30
C LEU A 159 -3.47 -1.09 29.52
N PHE A 160 -4.23 -1.09 30.59
CA PHE A 160 -5.00 0.09 30.98
C PHE A 160 -4.53 0.63 32.31
N ASP A 161 -4.83 1.88 32.56
CA ASP A 161 -4.48 2.59 33.75
C ASP A 161 -5.52 2.25 34.86
N ASP A 162 -5.06 1.70 35.96
CA ASP A 162 -5.88 1.27 37.06
C ASP A 162 -5.24 1.61 38.42
N ASP A 163 -6.04 1.63 39.48
CA ASP A 163 -5.59 1.79 40.86
C ASP A 163 -5.34 0.41 41.47
N VAL A 164 -4.09 0.13 41.80
CA VAL A 164 -3.65 -1.11 42.43
C VAL A 164 -3.08 -0.72 43.80
N ASP A 165 -3.80 -1.05 44.86
CA ASP A 165 -3.41 -0.77 46.25
C ASP A 165 -3.13 0.73 46.55
N GLY A 166 -3.90 1.64 45.93
CA GLY A 166 -3.75 3.09 46.11
C GLY A 166 -2.67 3.73 45.20
N GLU A 167 -2.08 2.97 44.28
CA GLU A 167 -1.11 3.45 43.28
C GLU A 167 -1.61 3.23 41.86
N ARG A 168 -1.56 4.24 41.01
CA ARG A 168 -1.89 4.12 39.59
C ARG A 168 -0.83 3.34 38.84
N LYS A 169 -1.20 2.19 38.27
CA LYS A 169 -0.30 1.29 37.51
C LYS A 169 -0.93 0.86 36.19
N TRP A 170 -0.06 0.53 35.25
CA TRP A 170 -0.48 -0.06 33.96
C TRP A 170 -0.69 -1.56 34.13
N VAL A 171 -1.95 -1.98 34.17
CA VAL A 171 -2.39 -3.37 34.40
C VAL A 171 -2.78 -4.01 33.08
N GLY A 172 -2.43 -5.28 32.90
CA GLY A 172 -2.78 -6.09 31.74
C GLY A 172 -3.25 -7.48 32.14
N TYR A 173 -3.94 -8.15 31.24
CA TYR A 173 -4.51 -9.49 31.51
C TYR A 173 -3.46 -10.53 31.95
N GLU A 174 -2.23 -10.44 31.47
CA GLU A 174 -1.15 -11.39 31.83
C GLU A 174 -0.21 -10.84 32.92
N SER A 175 -0.54 -9.74 33.56
CA SER A 175 0.24 -9.20 34.68
C SER A 175 -0.08 -9.93 35.98
N ALA A 176 0.79 -9.76 36.98
CA ALA A 176 0.52 -10.27 38.34
C ALA A 176 -0.78 -9.72 38.93
N ASP A 177 -1.14 -8.50 38.54
CA ASP A 177 -2.30 -7.78 38.97
C ASP A 177 -3.54 -7.98 38.08
N SER A 178 -3.63 -9.14 37.39
CA SER A 178 -4.68 -9.44 36.41
C SER A 178 -6.09 -9.46 36.98
N LEU A 179 -6.26 -9.63 38.29
CA LEU A 179 -7.55 -9.52 38.96
C LEU A 179 -8.14 -8.10 38.83
N TYR A 180 -7.29 -7.07 38.97
CA TYR A 180 -7.69 -5.68 38.75
C TYR A 180 -8.12 -5.40 37.34
N TYR A 181 -7.53 -6.11 36.36
CA TYR A 181 -7.94 -6.03 34.96
C TYR A 181 -9.40 -6.42 34.74
N LEU A 182 -9.94 -7.36 35.52
CA LEU A 182 -11.29 -7.87 35.37
C LEU A 182 -12.32 -7.09 36.22
N ASP A 183 -11.94 -6.69 37.42
CA ASP A 183 -12.86 -6.16 38.43
C ASP A 183 -12.57 -4.70 38.80
N GLY A 184 -11.44 -4.14 38.37
CA GLY A 184 -11.01 -2.78 38.70
C GLY A 184 -11.73 -1.69 37.90
N PRO A 185 -11.77 -0.47 38.41
CA PRO A 185 -12.32 0.69 37.73
C PRO A 185 -11.29 1.18 36.66
N ALA A 186 -11.44 0.80 35.40
CA ALA A 186 -10.58 1.28 34.35
C ALA A 186 -10.65 2.81 34.20
N TYR A 187 -9.56 3.50 34.49
CA TYR A 187 -9.46 4.97 34.37
C TYR A 187 -9.21 5.41 32.91
N GLY A 188 -8.59 4.57 32.09
CA GLY A 188 -8.41 4.89 30.71
C GLY A 188 -7.58 3.87 29.91
N GLY A 189 -7.78 3.84 28.59
CA GLY A 189 -7.06 2.96 27.69
C GLY A 189 -5.61 3.39 27.45
N PRO A 190 -4.77 2.45 26.96
CA PRO A 190 -3.35 2.72 26.69
C PRO A 190 -3.16 3.68 25.51
N GLY A 191 -2.18 4.55 25.63
CA GLY A 191 -1.67 5.33 24.50
C GLY A 191 -0.89 4.46 23.52
N PHE A 192 -0.57 5.04 22.35
CA PHE A 192 0.20 4.34 21.33
C PHE A 192 1.57 3.87 21.82
N GLY A 193 2.22 4.62 22.74
CA GLY A 193 3.55 4.30 23.28
C GLY A 193 3.60 3.18 24.32
N THR A 194 2.45 2.75 24.86
CA THR A 194 2.40 1.83 26.00
C THR A 194 2.47 0.37 25.55
N GLY A 195 3.33 -0.45 26.18
CA GLY A 195 3.39 -1.91 25.97
C GLY A 195 4.32 -2.41 24.87
N TRP A 196 5.02 -1.55 24.14
CA TRP A 196 5.96 -1.96 23.08
C TRP A 196 7.18 -2.75 23.59
N ASN A 197 7.57 -2.55 24.81
CA ASN A 197 8.68 -3.28 25.46
C ASN A 197 8.31 -4.73 25.85
N LYS A 198 7.02 -5.08 25.80
CA LYS A 198 6.49 -6.41 26.16
C LYS A 198 5.92 -7.14 24.95
N LEU A 199 6.41 -6.83 23.73
CA LEU A 199 5.95 -7.47 22.50
C LEU A 199 6.20 -8.99 22.51
N LYS A 200 5.15 -9.74 22.10
CA LYS A 200 5.26 -11.16 21.82
C LYS A 200 5.18 -11.38 20.31
N VAL A 201 6.05 -12.22 19.78
CA VAL A 201 6.13 -12.52 18.35
C VAL A 201 5.65 -13.94 18.09
N THR A 202 4.73 -14.10 17.15
CA THR A 202 4.23 -15.39 16.71
C THR A 202 4.46 -15.53 15.20
N PRO A 203 5.33 -16.45 14.77
CA PRO A 203 5.57 -16.67 13.35
C PRO A 203 4.39 -17.38 12.69
N GLY A 204 4.24 -17.17 11.38
CA GLY A 204 3.22 -17.78 10.56
C GLY A 204 3.55 -17.68 9.08
N ALA A 205 2.59 -18.05 8.26
CA ALA A 205 2.66 -17.97 6.81
C ALA A 205 1.36 -17.38 6.25
N TYR A 206 1.43 -16.82 5.05
CA TYR A 206 0.25 -16.28 4.40
C TYR A 206 0.23 -16.58 2.90
N ILE A 207 -0.96 -16.55 2.34
CA ILE A 207 -1.21 -16.57 0.90
C ILE A 207 -2.22 -15.48 0.54
N LYS A 208 -2.00 -14.82 -0.60
CA LYS A 208 -2.75 -13.64 -1.00
C LYS A 208 -3.00 -13.64 -2.52
N PRO A 209 -4.09 -14.24 -3.02
CA PRO A 209 -4.57 -14.01 -4.38
C PRO A 209 -5.29 -12.65 -4.48
N ALA A 210 -5.05 -11.95 -5.60
CA ALA A 210 -5.62 -10.63 -5.85
C ALA A 210 -5.74 -10.32 -7.35
N VAL A 211 -6.56 -9.33 -7.65
CA VAL A 211 -6.63 -8.70 -8.97
C VAL A 211 -6.37 -7.21 -8.80
N ARG A 212 -5.47 -6.68 -9.63
CA ARG A 212 -5.08 -5.28 -9.63
C ARG A 212 -5.53 -4.61 -10.92
N PHE A 213 -6.20 -3.49 -10.79
CA PHE A 213 -6.70 -2.64 -11.86
C PHE A 213 -5.84 -1.38 -11.91
N ASP A 214 -4.93 -1.29 -12.89
CA ASP A 214 -4.03 -0.15 -13.07
C ASP A 214 -4.59 0.81 -14.12
N TYR A 215 -4.97 2.00 -13.69
CA TYR A 215 -5.49 3.10 -14.49
C TYR A 215 -4.51 4.27 -14.60
N GLY A 216 -3.26 4.08 -14.22
CA GLY A 216 -2.20 5.07 -14.42
C GLY A 216 -2.10 5.49 -15.88
N ARG A 217 -2.20 6.77 -16.15
CA ARG A 217 -2.28 7.32 -17.52
C ARG A 217 -1.03 7.00 -18.38
N TYR A 218 0.10 6.79 -17.72
CA TYR A 218 1.39 6.50 -18.37
C TYR A 218 1.95 5.20 -17.82
N ASN A 219 2.59 4.40 -18.66
CA ASN A 219 3.17 3.11 -18.25
C ASN A 219 4.26 3.26 -17.16
N GLU A 220 4.92 4.43 -17.08
CA GLU A 220 5.88 4.74 -16.02
C GLU A 220 5.25 4.91 -14.63
N MET A 221 3.97 5.30 -14.57
CA MET A 221 3.26 5.54 -13.30
C MET A 221 2.33 4.39 -13.01
N VAL A 222 2.37 3.91 -11.78
CA VAL A 222 1.40 2.95 -11.26
C VAL A 222 0.41 3.73 -10.41
N THR A 223 -0.86 3.69 -10.79
CA THR A 223 -1.97 4.16 -9.98
C THR A 223 -3.07 3.12 -10.12
N ALA A 224 -3.23 2.29 -9.10
CA ALA A 224 -4.06 1.11 -9.21
C ALA A 224 -4.93 0.89 -7.97
N ILE A 225 -6.00 0.14 -8.17
CA ILE A 225 -6.80 -0.45 -7.10
C ILE A 225 -6.53 -1.95 -7.14
N GLU A 226 -6.21 -2.53 -5.99
CA GLU A 226 -6.06 -3.97 -5.84
C GLU A 226 -7.17 -4.50 -4.94
N VAL A 227 -7.83 -5.56 -5.38
CA VAL A 227 -8.87 -6.26 -4.62
C VAL A 227 -8.47 -7.72 -4.51
N GLY A 228 -8.55 -8.27 -3.30
CA GLY A 228 -8.14 -9.64 -3.09
C GLY A 228 -8.63 -10.21 -1.79
N VAL A 229 -8.25 -11.46 -1.58
CA VAL A 229 -8.46 -12.16 -0.31
C VAL A 229 -7.12 -12.61 0.23
N MET A 230 -7.06 -12.87 1.52
CA MET A 230 -5.83 -13.25 2.20
C MET A 230 -6.14 -14.30 3.25
N GLY A 231 -5.38 -15.39 3.24
CA GLY A 231 -5.37 -16.40 4.27
C GLY A 231 -4.05 -16.35 5.05
N GLU A 232 -4.12 -16.36 6.36
CA GLU A 232 -2.96 -16.35 7.25
C GLU A 232 -3.07 -17.49 8.27
N PHE A 233 -1.97 -18.16 8.52
CA PHE A 233 -1.86 -19.20 9.51
C PHE A 233 -0.68 -18.93 10.44
N TYR A 234 -0.91 -19.01 11.75
CA TYR A 234 0.09 -18.76 12.79
C TYR A 234 0.43 -20.04 13.54
N SER A 235 1.66 -20.16 14.01
CA SER A 235 2.15 -21.34 14.77
C SER A 235 1.44 -21.53 16.11
N LYS A 236 0.94 -20.44 16.70
CA LYS A 236 0.19 -20.45 17.97
C LYS A 236 -1.13 -19.70 17.81
N LYS A 237 -2.08 -20.00 18.68
CA LYS A 237 -3.32 -19.23 18.78
C LYS A 237 -3.02 -17.79 19.19
N ILE A 238 -3.73 -16.86 18.57
CA ILE A 238 -3.57 -15.41 18.80
C ILE A 238 -4.62 -14.93 19.81
N PRO A 239 -4.21 -14.61 21.04
CA PRO A 239 -5.11 -14.10 22.08
C PRO A 239 -5.37 -12.60 21.85
N GLN A 240 -6.53 -12.24 21.32
CA GLN A 240 -6.94 -10.84 21.14
C GLN A 240 -7.91 -10.40 22.24
N MET A 241 -8.89 -11.24 22.59
CA MET A 241 -9.96 -10.94 23.56
C MET A 241 -10.11 -12.09 24.55
N ILE A 242 -10.52 -11.79 25.82
CA ILE A 242 -10.59 -12.76 26.92
C ILE A 242 -11.63 -13.86 26.67
N TYR A 243 -12.86 -13.46 26.41
CA TYR A 243 -14.00 -14.38 26.32
C TYR A 243 -14.27 -14.88 24.90
N GLN A 244 -13.29 -14.72 23.99
CA GLN A 244 -13.45 -15.10 22.59
C GLN A 244 -12.54 -16.25 22.20
N LYS A 245 -12.99 -17.04 21.22
CA LYS A 245 -12.20 -18.15 20.69
C LYS A 245 -10.93 -17.63 20.06
N GLN A 246 -9.79 -18.03 20.59
CA GLN A 246 -8.49 -17.73 20.02
C GLN A 246 -8.30 -18.51 18.72
N ARG A 247 -7.92 -17.80 17.66
CA ARG A 247 -7.77 -18.35 16.31
C ARG A 247 -6.28 -18.46 15.94
N GLN A 248 -5.94 -19.46 15.12
CA GLN A 248 -4.64 -19.59 14.45
C GLN A 248 -4.74 -19.25 12.98
N PHE A 249 -5.92 -19.45 12.40
CA PHE A 249 -6.21 -19.16 11.02
C PHE A 249 -7.08 -17.90 10.92
N PHE A 250 -6.67 -17.01 10.01
CA PHE A 250 -7.40 -15.77 9.70
C PHE A 250 -7.62 -15.69 8.20
N PHE A 251 -8.82 -15.30 7.84
CA PHE A 251 -9.21 -15.04 6.47
C PHE A 251 -9.79 -13.65 6.38
N SER A 252 -9.29 -12.83 5.45
CA SER A 252 -9.77 -11.48 5.24
C SER A 252 -9.85 -11.13 3.75
N ALA A 253 -10.87 -10.38 3.37
CA ALA A 253 -10.94 -9.69 2.10
C ALA A 253 -10.30 -8.30 2.25
N TYR A 254 -9.79 -7.74 1.16
CA TYR A 254 -9.18 -6.42 1.20
C TYR A 254 -9.33 -5.65 -0.10
N VAL A 255 -9.24 -4.34 0.05
CA VAL A 255 -9.07 -3.37 -1.03
C VAL A 255 -7.85 -2.51 -0.72
N ALA A 256 -7.01 -2.26 -1.71
CA ALA A 256 -5.83 -1.43 -1.55
C ALA A 256 -5.72 -0.38 -2.67
N LEU A 257 -5.26 0.80 -2.28
CA LEU A 257 -4.83 1.85 -3.20
C LEU A 257 -3.32 1.73 -3.39
N VAL A 258 -2.89 1.67 -4.63
CA VAL A 258 -1.49 1.38 -5.01
C VAL A 258 -0.95 2.53 -5.83
N PHE A 259 0.16 3.09 -5.40
CA PHE A 259 0.84 4.19 -6.08
C PHE A 259 2.31 3.87 -6.26
N GLY A 260 2.88 4.26 -7.39
CA GLY A 260 4.29 4.02 -7.60
C GLY A 260 4.81 4.39 -8.98
N ARG A 261 5.99 3.87 -9.28
CA ARG A 261 6.70 4.16 -10.52
C ARG A 261 7.39 2.92 -11.07
N ARG A 262 7.35 2.77 -12.39
CA ARG A 262 8.14 1.81 -13.16
C ARG A 262 9.35 2.51 -13.79
N LYS A 263 10.48 1.82 -13.81
CA LYS A 263 11.75 2.27 -14.42
C LYS A 263 12.38 1.16 -15.24
#